data_692d99cdf3fda80b788915f6d098c978
#
_entry.id   692d99cdf3fda80b788915f6d098c978
#
_cell.length_a   1.000
_cell.length_b   1.000
_cell.length_c   1.000
_cell.angle_alpha   90.00
_cell.angle_beta   90.00
_cell.angle_gamma   90.00
#
_symmetry.space_group_name_H-M   'P 1'
#
loop_
_entity.id
_entity.type
_entity.pdbx_description
1 polymer ?
#
loop_
_entity_poly.entity_id
_entity_poly.type
_entity_poly.pdbx_seq_one_letter_code
_entity_poly.pdbx_strand_id
1 'polypeptide(L)'
;MVSSYEIKSLEPTKYSDKKIVVEQVTECPICKSSIRPLHIHSVFYVENNIVFIESHEFCTNCNHSFVCSRRAPLSPSGSFSHAATIKCVEPQKFKQIEFDDSLKVLSPQFVKIYNQALAAETSGLDEIAGLGYRKALEFLVKDFAIHQNPNDCEDIKKLMLSLCIKKYIDNPQIKTLVERSAWIGNDEAHYIRKQADRDVNDMKAFIKATVYFIGMVLITEDAASMEPK
;
A
#
# COMPACT_ATOMS: atom_id res chain seq x y z
N MET A 1 16.50 -10.57 14.68
CA MET A 1 16.39 -10.87 16.13
C MET A 1 15.61 -12.17 16.31
N VAL A 2 15.94 -12.95 17.36
CA VAL A 2 15.22 -14.19 17.66
C VAL A 2 14.71 -14.16 19.10
N SER A 3 13.63 -14.87 19.36
CA SER A 3 13.04 -15.06 20.67
C SER A 3 12.76 -16.55 20.90
N SER A 4 12.55 -16.96 22.14
CA SER A 4 12.23 -18.34 22.49
C SER A 4 10.81 -18.41 23.03
N TYR A 5 9.94 -19.20 22.37
CA TYR A 5 8.54 -19.36 22.75
C TYR A 5 8.26 -20.79 23.21
N GLU A 6 7.38 -20.94 24.18
CA GLU A 6 6.72 -22.20 24.48
C GLU A 6 5.54 -22.34 23.53
N ILE A 7 5.47 -23.47 22.84
CA ILE A 7 4.44 -23.74 21.85
C ILE A 7 3.68 -25.01 22.20
N LYS A 8 2.35 -24.97 22.10
CA LYS A 8 1.48 -26.10 22.40
C LYS A 8 1.16 -26.90 21.16
N SER A 9 1.21 -28.21 21.28
CA SER A 9 0.85 -29.10 20.19
C SER A 9 -0.66 -29.10 19.93
N LEU A 10 -1.07 -28.96 18.66
CA LEU A 10 -2.44 -29.24 18.24
C LEU A 10 -2.73 -30.75 18.06
N GLU A 11 -1.68 -31.57 18.07
CA GLU A 11 -1.76 -33.05 18.02
C GLU A 11 -1.06 -33.66 19.24
N PRO A 12 -1.61 -33.50 20.48
CA PRO A 12 -0.93 -33.85 21.72
C PRO A 12 -0.67 -35.37 21.87
N THR A 13 -1.40 -36.19 21.13
CA THR A 13 -1.16 -37.64 21.07
C THR A 13 0.08 -38.02 20.26
N LYS A 14 0.55 -37.15 19.40
CA LYS A 14 1.68 -37.36 18.48
C LYS A 14 2.91 -36.53 18.84
N TYR A 15 2.71 -35.33 19.32
CA TYR A 15 3.77 -34.37 19.66
C TYR A 15 3.49 -33.76 21.04
N SER A 16 4.50 -33.73 21.92
CA SER A 16 4.45 -32.96 23.17
C SER A 16 4.70 -31.47 22.93
N ASP A 17 4.27 -30.65 23.88
CA ASP A 17 4.62 -29.22 23.90
C ASP A 17 6.13 -29.03 23.83
N LYS A 18 6.57 -27.99 23.16
CA LYS A 18 7.99 -27.73 22.86
C LYS A 18 8.36 -26.29 23.16
N LYS A 19 9.65 -26.07 23.35
CA LYS A 19 10.26 -24.73 23.31
C LYS A 19 11.02 -24.56 22.01
N ILE A 20 10.77 -23.47 21.29
CA ILE A 20 11.37 -23.20 19.97
C ILE A 20 11.93 -21.79 19.89
N VAL A 21 13.02 -21.66 19.15
CA VAL A 21 13.55 -20.36 18.75
C VAL A 21 12.79 -19.88 17.51
N VAL A 22 12.31 -18.63 17.54
CA VAL A 22 11.53 -18.03 16.47
C VAL A 22 12.15 -16.71 16.02
N GLU A 23 12.00 -16.38 14.75
CA GLU A 23 12.23 -15.05 14.23
C GLU A 23 11.23 -14.08 14.86
N GLN A 24 11.71 -12.90 15.33
CA GLN A 24 10.90 -11.91 16.02
C GLN A 24 10.29 -10.92 15.03
N VAL A 25 9.01 -10.60 15.21
CA VAL A 25 8.36 -9.47 14.53
C VAL A 25 8.96 -8.17 15.08
N THR A 26 9.48 -7.32 14.19
CA THR A 26 10.15 -6.07 14.55
C THR A 26 9.35 -4.83 14.18
N GLU A 27 8.28 -5.00 13.39
CA GLU A 27 7.35 -3.95 13.00
C GLU A 27 5.92 -4.40 13.23
N CYS A 28 5.11 -3.55 13.84
CA CYS A 28 3.69 -3.83 14.05
C CYS A 28 2.94 -3.86 12.71
N PRO A 29 2.18 -4.92 12.39
CA PRO A 29 1.44 -4.98 11.14
C PRO A 29 0.30 -3.95 11.06
N ILE A 30 -0.12 -3.40 12.22
CA ILE A 30 -1.26 -2.50 12.33
C ILE A 30 -0.82 -1.04 12.35
N CYS A 31 0.06 -0.62 13.28
CA CYS A 31 0.48 0.79 13.41
C CYS A 31 1.82 1.10 12.73
N LYS A 32 2.50 0.10 12.16
CA LYS A 32 3.78 0.22 11.46
C LYS A 32 4.94 0.79 12.30
N SER A 33 4.78 0.83 13.61
CA SER A 33 5.86 1.22 14.53
C SER A 33 6.84 0.08 14.72
N SER A 34 8.11 0.41 14.95
CA SER A 34 9.09 -0.57 15.41
C SER A 34 8.71 -1.06 16.80
N ILE A 35 8.64 -2.38 16.99
CA ILE A 35 8.17 -3.01 18.23
C ILE A 35 9.01 -4.22 18.65
N ARG A 36 8.88 -4.54 19.90
CA ARG A 36 9.12 -5.88 20.44
C ARG A 36 7.79 -6.38 21.01
N PRO A 37 7.07 -7.23 20.25
CA PRO A 37 5.71 -7.61 20.65
C PRO A 37 5.71 -8.45 21.94
N LEU A 38 4.61 -8.34 22.67
CA LEU A 38 4.34 -9.21 23.81
C LEU A 38 3.77 -10.53 23.27
N HIS A 39 4.45 -11.64 23.52
CA HIS A 39 3.95 -12.98 23.18
C HIS A 39 2.82 -13.36 24.13
N ILE A 40 1.67 -13.77 23.60
CA ILE A 40 0.50 -14.22 24.38
C ILE A 40 0.44 -15.74 24.40
N HIS A 41 0.42 -16.36 23.22
CA HIS A 41 0.24 -17.80 23.06
C HIS A 41 0.74 -18.27 21.70
N SER A 42 1.20 -19.53 21.62
CA SER A 42 1.53 -20.18 20.35
C SER A 42 1.09 -21.64 20.33
N VAL A 43 0.66 -22.05 19.15
CA VAL A 43 0.34 -23.44 18.84
C VAL A 43 1.15 -23.92 17.64
N PHE A 44 1.32 -25.25 17.50
CA PHE A 44 1.96 -25.82 16.33
C PHE A 44 1.30 -27.12 15.88
N TYR A 45 1.45 -27.43 14.61
CA TYR A 45 1.17 -28.72 13.99
C TYR A 45 2.27 -29.05 12.97
N VAL A 46 2.31 -30.31 12.56
CA VAL A 46 3.32 -30.79 11.61
C VAL A 46 2.65 -31.40 10.39
N GLU A 47 3.05 -30.93 9.23
CA GLU A 47 2.60 -31.43 7.94
C GLU A 47 3.78 -31.52 6.96
N ASN A 48 3.93 -32.65 6.25
CA ASN A 48 4.99 -32.87 5.25
C ASN A 48 6.42 -32.53 5.75
N ASN A 49 6.74 -32.90 6.98
CA ASN A 49 8.02 -32.60 7.66
C ASN A 49 8.30 -31.09 7.83
N ILE A 50 7.26 -30.27 7.80
CA ILE A 50 7.31 -28.85 8.13
C ILE A 50 6.51 -28.62 9.40
N VAL A 51 7.10 -27.88 10.33
CA VAL A 51 6.44 -27.39 11.55
C VAL A 51 5.81 -26.05 11.22
N PHE A 52 4.51 -25.96 11.37
CA PHE A 52 3.72 -24.73 11.26
C PHE A 52 3.46 -24.21 12.68
N ILE A 53 3.75 -22.94 12.91
CA ILE A 53 3.62 -22.31 14.22
C ILE A 53 2.76 -21.06 14.05
N GLU A 54 1.66 -20.99 14.78
CA GLU A 54 0.77 -19.83 14.84
C GLU A 54 0.94 -19.18 16.21
N SER A 55 1.36 -17.93 16.23
CA SER A 55 1.63 -17.14 17.44
C SER A 55 0.70 -15.97 17.55
N HIS A 56 0.03 -15.82 18.68
CA HIS A 56 -0.73 -14.62 19.04
C HIS A 56 0.18 -13.67 19.80
N GLU A 57 0.35 -12.48 19.23
CA GLU A 57 1.25 -11.44 19.73
C GLU A 57 0.52 -10.11 19.91
N PHE A 58 1.03 -9.22 20.76
CA PHE A 58 0.39 -7.96 21.11
C PHE A 58 1.37 -6.79 20.96
N CYS A 59 0.91 -5.74 20.30
CA CYS A 59 1.63 -4.48 20.18
C CYS A 59 1.27 -3.55 21.34
N THR A 60 2.23 -3.24 22.19
CA THR A 60 2.03 -2.33 23.32
C THR A 60 1.95 -0.85 22.92
N ASN A 61 2.32 -0.52 21.67
CA ASN A 61 2.25 0.86 21.16
C ASN A 61 0.83 1.25 20.71
N CYS A 62 0.14 0.37 19.99
CA CYS A 62 -1.23 0.64 19.51
C CYS A 62 -2.32 -0.17 20.23
N ASN A 63 -1.93 -1.01 21.20
CA ASN A 63 -2.83 -1.85 21.98
C ASN A 63 -3.72 -2.79 21.15
N HIS A 64 -3.15 -3.34 20.07
CA HIS A 64 -3.81 -4.34 19.24
C HIS A 64 -3.01 -5.62 19.20
N SER A 65 -3.72 -6.73 19.09
CA SER A 65 -3.11 -8.05 18.87
C SER A 65 -3.09 -8.42 17.39
N PHE A 66 -2.17 -9.31 17.05
CA PHE A 66 -2.00 -9.84 15.71
C PHE A 66 -1.50 -11.28 15.77
N VAL A 67 -1.66 -12.01 14.68
CA VAL A 67 -1.18 -13.39 14.54
C VAL A 67 0.04 -13.39 13.63
N CYS A 68 1.03 -14.18 13.99
CA CYS A 68 2.23 -14.40 13.19
C CYS A 68 2.40 -15.88 12.88
N SER A 69 2.32 -16.23 11.60
CA SER A 69 2.58 -17.57 11.09
C SER A 69 4.06 -17.75 10.80
N ARG A 70 4.65 -18.84 11.35
CA ARG A 70 6.05 -19.20 11.16
C ARG A 70 6.19 -20.64 10.68
N ARG A 71 7.30 -20.93 10.04
CA ARG A 71 7.63 -22.31 9.60
C ARG A 71 9.05 -22.65 9.95
N ALA A 72 9.25 -23.93 10.31
CA ALA A 72 10.56 -24.53 10.51
C ALA A 72 10.58 -25.96 9.93
N PRO A 73 11.72 -26.46 9.44
CA PRO A 73 11.85 -27.85 9.06
C PRO A 73 11.83 -28.76 10.32
N LEU A 74 11.14 -29.88 10.23
CA LEU A 74 11.24 -30.95 11.23
C LEU A 74 12.48 -31.76 10.94
N SER A 75 13.35 -31.95 11.95
CA SER A 75 14.51 -32.81 11.76
C SER A 75 14.09 -34.31 11.74
N PRO A 76 14.90 -35.18 11.14
CA PRO A 76 14.64 -36.64 11.17
C PRO A 76 14.53 -37.24 12.59
N SER A 77 15.13 -36.58 13.57
CA SER A 77 15.03 -36.94 14.99
C SER A 77 13.77 -36.43 15.70
N GLY A 78 12.87 -35.72 14.97
CA GLY A 78 11.67 -35.11 15.54
C GLY A 78 11.95 -33.86 16.39
N SER A 79 13.16 -33.30 16.31
CA SER A 79 13.53 -32.06 16.99
C SER A 79 13.38 -30.84 16.05
N PHE A 80 13.14 -29.67 16.64
CA PHE A 80 13.13 -28.40 15.93
C PHE A 80 14.56 -27.84 15.90
N SER A 81 15.28 -28.06 14.82
CA SER A 81 16.72 -27.82 14.73
C SER A 81 17.10 -26.40 14.34
N HIS A 82 16.15 -25.59 13.85
CA HIS A 82 16.39 -24.26 13.32
C HIS A 82 15.34 -23.26 13.84
N ALA A 83 15.71 -21.99 13.89
CA ALA A 83 14.76 -20.93 14.21
C ALA A 83 13.61 -20.90 13.19
N ALA A 84 12.37 -20.86 13.67
CA ALA A 84 11.21 -20.73 12.80
C ALA A 84 11.15 -19.33 12.18
N THR A 85 11.05 -19.28 10.84
CA THR A 85 11.01 -18.05 10.05
C THR A 85 9.59 -17.54 9.85
N ILE A 86 9.41 -16.23 9.86
CA ILE A 86 8.13 -15.57 9.59
C ILE A 86 7.71 -15.84 8.14
N LYS A 87 6.44 -16.20 7.96
CA LYS A 87 5.79 -16.36 6.64
C LYS A 87 4.68 -15.35 6.42
N CYS A 88 3.90 -15.07 7.46
CA CYS A 88 2.81 -14.12 7.40
C CYS A 88 2.60 -13.47 8.77
N VAL A 89 2.14 -12.23 8.78
CA VAL A 89 1.68 -11.51 9.98
C VAL A 89 0.34 -10.85 9.67
N GLU A 90 -0.70 -11.17 10.45
CA GLU A 90 -2.09 -10.75 10.20
C GLU A 90 -2.74 -10.10 11.44
N PRO A 91 -3.62 -9.10 11.28
CA PRO A 91 -4.00 -8.45 10.03
C PRO A 91 -2.95 -7.44 9.55
N GLN A 92 -2.71 -7.37 8.26
CA GLN A 92 -1.93 -6.29 7.68
C GLN A 92 -2.82 -5.05 7.50
N LYS A 93 -2.49 -3.96 8.17
CA LYS A 93 -3.05 -2.65 7.84
C LYS A 93 -2.04 -1.89 7.00
N PHE A 94 -2.47 -1.40 5.85
CA PHE A 94 -1.64 -0.52 5.04
C PHE A 94 -1.55 0.87 5.70
N LYS A 95 -0.39 1.52 5.56
CA LYS A 95 -0.23 2.92 5.98
C LYS A 95 -0.75 3.80 4.86
N GLN A 96 -1.81 4.56 5.14
CA GLN A 96 -2.30 5.56 4.19
C GLN A 96 -1.20 6.60 3.90
N ILE A 97 -1.15 7.04 2.64
CA ILE A 97 -0.36 8.19 2.27
C ILE A 97 -1.16 9.44 2.64
N GLU A 98 -0.53 10.28 3.44
CA GLU A 98 -1.04 11.61 3.74
C GLU A 98 -0.65 12.57 2.62
N PHE A 99 -1.63 13.34 2.17
CA PHE A 99 -1.48 14.39 1.18
C PHE A 99 -1.71 15.76 1.84
N ASP A 100 -1.18 16.81 1.24
CA ASP A 100 -1.37 18.18 1.72
C ASP A 100 -2.85 18.56 1.73
N ASP A 101 -3.25 19.44 2.66
CA ASP A 101 -4.66 19.82 2.83
C ASP A 101 -5.22 20.50 1.59
N SER A 102 -4.43 21.31 0.88
CA SER A 102 -4.83 21.91 -0.41
C SER A 102 -5.22 20.84 -1.44
N LEU A 103 -4.48 19.73 -1.50
CA LEU A 103 -4.80 18.64 -2.42
C LEU A 103 -6.03 17.85 -1.97
N LYS A 104 -6.21 17.66 -0.66
CA LYS A 104 -7.41 17.00 -0.09
C LYS A 104 -8.68 17.80 -0.41
N VAL A 105 -8.58 19.13 -0.40
CA VAL A 105 -9.69 20.04 -0.78
C VAL A 105 -9.92 19.99 -2.28
N LEU A 106 -8.84 20.06 -3.09
CA LEU A 106 -8.94 20.03 -4.55
C LEU A 106 -9.59 18.74 -5.05
N SER A 107 -9.08 17.59 -4.61
CA SER A 107 -9.48 16.28 -5.14
C SER A 107 -9.60 15.21 -4.05
N PRO A 108 -10.66 15.26 -3.23
CA PRO A 108 -10.86 14.28 -2.15
C PRO A 108 -11.04 12.85 -2.68
N GLN A 109 -11.60 12.70 -3.88
CA GLN A 109 -11.76 11.38 -4.51
C GLN A 109 -10.43 10.80 -4.98
N PHE A 110 -9.50 11.63 -5.48
CA PHE A 110 -8.13 11.18 -5.74
C PHE A 110 -7.49 10.58 -4.49
N VAL A 111 -7.50 11.31 -3.38
CA VAL A 111 -6.92 10.87 -2.11
C VAL A 111 -7.51 9.53 -1.65
N LYS A 112 -8.84 9.41 -1.70
CA LYS A 112 -9.55 8.19 -1.34
C LYS A 112 -9.17 7.01 -2.22
N ILE A 113 -9.26 7.18 -3.55
CA ILE A 113 -9.04 6.09 -4.52
C ILE A 113 -7.56 5.70 -4.55
N TYR A 114 -6.64 6.64 -4.46
CA TYR A 114 -5.20 6.36 -4.39
C TYR A 114 -4.86 5.48 -3.19
N ASN A 115 -5.40 5.79 -2.02
CA ASN A 115 -5.19 4.98 -0.81
C ASN A 115 -5.90 3.61 -0.89
N GLN A 116 -7.01 3.48 -1.60
CA GLN A 116 -7.64 2.18 -1.87
C GLN A 116 -6.77 1.32 -2.82
N ALA A 117 -6.17 1.94 -3.85
CA ALA A 117 -5.25 1.27 -4.74
C ALA A 117 -4.00 0.79 -3.98
N LEU A 118 -3.46 1.63 -3.09
CA LEU A 118 -2.34 1.26 -2.22
C LEU A 118 -2.70 0.10 -1.27
N ALA A 119 -3.92 0.06 -0.75
CA ALA A 119 -4.40 -1.06 0.06
C ALA A 119 -4.45 -2.36 -0.75
N ALA A 120 -4.96 -2.31 -1.99
CA ALA A 120 -4.98 -3.45 -2.90
C ALA A 120 -3.57 -3.95 -3.21
N GLU A 121 -2.64 -3.07 -3.55
CA GLU A 121 -1.23 -3.38 -3.80
C GLU A 121 -0.57 -4.04 -2.56
N THR A 122 -0.77 -3.46 -1.37
CA THR A 122 -0.25 -4.03 -0.12
C THR A 122 -0.80 -5.43 0.18
N SER A 123 -1.98 -5.74 -0.35
CA SER A 123 -2.62 -7.06 -0.23
C SER A 123 -2.27 -8.01 -1.37
N GLY A 124 -1.33 -7.65 -2.26
CA GLY A 124 -0.92 -8.47 -3.40
C GLY A 124 -1.96 -8.53 -4.54
N LEU A 125 -2.90 -7.57 -4.60
CA LEU A 125 -3.91 -7.46 -5.64
C LEU A 125 -3.45 -6.48 -6.73
N ASP A 126 -2.31 -6.80 -7.38
CA ASP A 126 -1.59 -5.88 -8.26
C ASP A 126 -2.42 -5.43 -9.46
N GLU A 127 -3.16 -6.33 -10.09
CA GLU A 127 -4.05 -6.02 -11.24
C GLU A 127 -5.14 -5.01 -10.86
N ILE A 128 -5.69 -5.12 -9.65
CA ILE A 128 -6.72 -4.19 -9.14
C ILE A 128 -6.07 -2.86 -8.72
N ALA A 129 -4.86 -2.92 -8.16
CA ALA A 129 -4.13 -1.73 -7.76
C ALA A 129 -3.81 -0.82 -8.94
N GLY A 130 -3.33 -1.36 -10.06
CA GLY A 130 -3.04 -0.62 -11.29
C GLY A 130 -4.26 0.14 -11.83
N LEU A 131 -5.42 -0.54 -11.89
CA LEU A 131 -6.70 0.08 -12.26
C LEU A 131 -7.10 1.18 -11.29
N GLY A 132 -6.88 0.98 -9.99
CA GLY A 132 -7.16 1.94 -8.93
C GLY A 132 -6.32 3.21 -9.09
N TYR A 133 -5.01 3.10 -9.30
CA TYR A 133 -4.13 4.25 -9.53
C TYR A 133 -4.50 5.02 -10.80
N ARG A 134 -4.84 4.32 -11.88
CA ARG A 134 -5.35 4.96 -13.11
C ARG A 134 -6.61 5.77 -12.85
N LYS A 135 -7.56 5.20 -12.11
CA LYS A 135 -8.78 5.91 -11.73
C LYS A 135 -8.49 7.13 -10.84
N ALA A 136 -7.58 6.99 -9.88
CA ALA A 136 -7.15 8.11 -9.05
C ALA A 136 -6.56 9.25 -9.89
N LEU A 137 -5.66 8.94 -10.85
CA LEU A 137 -5.10 9.92 -11.77
C LEU A 137 -6.19 10.69 -12.53
N GLU A 138 -7.23 10.02 -13.01
CA GLU A 138 -8.32 10.67 -13.74
C GLU A 138 -9.03 11.72 -12.87
N PHE A 139 -9.30 11.41 -11.59
CA PHE A 139 -9.88 12.38 -10.67
C PHE A 139 -8.95 13.56 -10.44
N LEU A 140 -7.68 13.32 -10.14
CA LEU A 140 -6.70 14.37 -9.90
C LEU A 140 -6.62 15.36 -11.09
N VAL A 141 -6.52 14.84 -12.31
CA VAL A 141 -6.36 15.65 -13.52
C VAL A 141 -7.62 16.44 -13.82
N LYS A 142 -8.79 15.81 -13.72
CA LYS A 142 -10.07 16.49 -13.99
C LYS A 142 -10.38 17.56 -12.94
N ASP A 143 -10.17 17.25 -11.66
CA ASP A 143 -10.42 18.20 -10.58
C ASP A 143 -9.46 19.40 -10.68
N PHE A 144 -8.20 19.19 -11.04
CA PHE A 144 -7.26 20.26 -11.31
C PHE A 144 -7.66 21.09 -12.56
N ALA A 145 -8.07 20.42 -13.63
CA ALA A 145 -8.55 21.12 -14.83
C ALA A 145 -9.80 21.98 -14.55
N ILE A 146 -10.73 21.47 -13.72
CA ILE A 146 -11.91 22.23 -13.28
C ILE A 146 -11.51 23.44 -12.41
N HIS A 147 -10.55 23.25 -11.49
CA HIS A 147 -10.02 24.35 -10.67
C HIS A 147 -9.48 25.50 -11.54
N GLN A 148 -8.72 25.16 -12.58
CA GLN A 148 -8.16 26.14 -13.51
C GLN A 148 -9.21 26.74 -14.51
N ASN A 149 -10.29 25.99 -14.79
CA ASN A 149 -11.32 26.34 -15.76
C ASN A 149 -12.74 26.13 -15.21
N PRO A 150 -13.17 26.87 -14.19
CA PRO A 150 -14.43 26.57 -13.47
C PRO A 150 -15.68 26.68 -14.36
N ASN A 151 -15.63 27.50 -15.43
CA ASN A 151 -16.74 27.66 -16.36
C ASN A 151 -16.97 26.43 -17.25
N ASP A 152 -15.93 25.58 -17.45
CA ASP A 152 -15.98 24.39 -18.31
C ASP A 152 -16.22 23.10 -17.50
N CYS A 153 -16.61 23.18 -16.22
CA CYS A 153 -16.73 22.06 -15.29
C CYS A 153 -17.52 20.87 -15.87
N GLU A 154 -18.72 21.13 -16.41
CA GLU A 154 -19.58 20.06 -16.93
C GLU A 154 -19.03 19.41 -18.21
N ASP A 155 -18.31 20.15 -19.02
CA ASP A 155 -17.64 19.62 -20.21
C ASP A 155 -16.43 18.75 -19.81
N ILE A 156 -15.60 19.23 -18.87
CA ILE A 156 -14.42 18.50 -18.38
C ILE A 156 -14.84 17.14 -17.78
N LYS A 157 -15.91 17.09 -16.99
CA LYS A 157 -16.41 15.84 -16.39
C LYS A 157 -16.73 14.76 -17.43
N LYS A 158 -17.24 15.16 -18.59
CA LYS A 158 -17.67 14.23 -19.66
C LYS A 158 -16.55 13.80 -20.58
N LEU A 159 -15.42 14.51 -20.61
CA LEU A 159 -14.32 14.19 -21.50
C LEU A 159 -13.60 12.91 -21.10
N MET A 160 -13.07 12.19 -22.09
CA MET A 160 -12.05 11.17 -21.85
C MET A 160 -10.79 11.84 -21.28
N LEU A 161 -10.07 11.12 -20.41
CA LEU A 161 -8.88 11.66 -19.75
C LEU A 161 -7.85 12.25 -20.73
N SER A 162 -7.56 11.57 -21.84
CA SER A 162 -6.61 12.02 -22.86
C SER A 162 -7.01 13.35 -23.51
N LEU A 163 -8.31 13.56 -23.77
CA LEU A 163 -8.82 14.81 -24.31
C LEU A 163 -8.81 15.94 -23.25
N CYS A 164 -9.12 15.62 -22.00
CA CYS A 164 -9.00 16.55 -20.90
C CYS A 164 -7.55 17.05 -20.74
N ILE A 165 -6.58 16.14 -20.70
CA ILE A 165 -5.15 16.50 -20.62
C ILE A 165 -4.75 17.40 -21.79
N LYS A 166 -5.13 17.02 -23.01
CA LYS A 166 -4.76 17.78 -24.22
C LYS A 166 -5.31 19.20 -24.20
N LYS A 167 -6.57 19.38 -23.77
CA LYS A 167 -7.31 20.64 -23.88
C LYS A 167 -7.09 21.57 -22.69
N TYR A 168 -6.96 21.03 -21.47
CA TYR A 168 -7.04 21.80 -20.23
C TYR A 168 -5.77 21.78 -19.36
N ILE A 169 -4.75 21.03 -19.74
CA ILE A 169 -3.48 21.03 -19.02
C ILE A 169 -2.43 21.77 -19.87
N ASP A 170 -2.17 23.02 -19.51
CA ASP A 170 -1.26 23.89 -20.26
C ASP A 170 0.20 23.74 -19.82
N ASN A 171 0.45 23.48 -18.51
CA ASN A 171 1.80 23.30 -18.02
C ASN A 171 2.46 22.06 -18.66
N PRO A 172 3.57 22.21 -19.41
CA PRO A 172 4.15 21.12 -20.19
C PRO A 172 4.72 19.99 -19.34
N GLN A 173 5.21 20.30 -18.13
CA GLN A 173 5.73 19.26 -17.21
C GLN A 173 4.59 18.43 -16.66
N ILE A 174 3.51 19.06 -16.18
CA ILE A 174 2.31 18.35 -15.70
C ILE A 174 1.73 17.51 -16.85
N LYS A 175 1.58 18.12 -18.03
CA LYS A 175 1.03 17.45 -19.22
C LYS A 175 1.81 16.19 -19.55
N THR A 176 3.14 16.25 -19.60
CA THR A 176 3.98 15.10 -19.87
C THR A 176 3.80 14.00 -18.82
N LEU A 177 3.81 14.33 -17.53
CA LEU A 177 3.68 13.36 -16.44
C LEU A 177 2.32 12.66 -16.48
N VAL A 178 1.23 13.40 -16.65
CA VAL A 178 -0.12 12.81 -16.66
C VAL A 178 -0.40 12.01 -17.92
N GLU A 179 0.12 12.42 -19.09
CA GLU A 179 0.04 11.62 -20.31
C GLU A 179 0.75 10.28 -20.18
N ARG A 180 1.99 10.27 -19.67
CA ARG A 180 2.77 9.04 -19.47
C ARG A 180 2.13 8.13 -18.42
N SER A 181 1.66 8.71 -17.30
CA SER A 181 0.89 7.97 -16.30
C SER A 181 -0.38 7.34 -16.91
N ALA A 182 -1.11 8.08 -17.75
CA ALA A 182 -2.32 7.58 -18.40
C ALA A 182 -2.02 6.44 -19.38
N TRP A 183 -0.87 6.49 -20.06
CA TRP A 183 -0.46 5.39 -20.98
C TRP A 183 -0.19 4.09 -20.22
N ILE A 184 0.60 4.15 -19.13
CA ILE A 184 0.86 3.00 -18.26
C ILE A 184 -0.47 2.49 -17.68
N GLY A 185 -1.30 3.40 -17.12
CA GLY A 185 -2.58 3.02 -16.55
C GLY A 185 -3.57 2.42 -17.57
N ASN A 186 -3.47 2.75 -18.86
CA ASN A 186 -4.24 2.08 -19.89
C ASN A 186 -3.79 0.63 -20.08
N ASP A 187 -2.47 0.38 -20.01
CA ASP A 187 -1.93 -0.96 -20.12
C ASP A 187 -2.38 -1.88 -18.97
N GLU A 188 -2.62 -1.33 -17.78
CA GLU A 188 -3.21 -2.06 -16.65
C GLU A 188 -4.70 -2.46 -16.90
N ALA A 189 -5.39 -1.78 -17.83
CA ALA A 189 -6.79 -2.03 -18.16
C ALA A 189 -6.98 -2.90 -19.41
N HIS A 190 -5.91 -3.18 -20.17
CA HIS A 190 -6.00 -3.84 -21.46
C HIS A 190 -5.15 -5.11 -21.53
N TYR A 191 -5.64 -6.09 -22.28
CA TYR A 191 -4.96 -7.38 -22.48
C TYR A 191 -3.56 -7.23 -23.11
N ILE A 192 -3.40 -6.26 -24.03
CA ILE A 192 -2.10 -6.01 -24.69
C ILE A 192 -1.48 -4.76 -24.09
N ARG A 193 -0.32 -4.92 -23.44
CA ARG A 193 0.50 -3.83 -22.95
C ARG A 193 1.30 -3.22 -24.11
N LYS A 194 1.27 -1.89 -24.21
CA LYS A 194 2.04 -1.10 -25.19
C LYS A 194 3.33 -0.54 -24.59
N GLN A 195 3.35 -0.30 -23.27
CA GLN A 195 4.49 0.18 -22.51
C GLN A 195 5.09 -0.97 -21.68
N ALA A 196 5.57 -2.02 -22.38
CA ALA A 196 6.01 -3.26 -21.74
C ALA A 196 7.27 -3.11 -20.86
N ASP A 197 8.02 -2.00 -21.04
CA ASP A 197 9.19 -1.61 -20.25
C ASP A 197 8.87 -0.76 -19.02
N ARG A 198 7.58 -0.50 -18.75
CA ARG A 198 7.08 0.31 -17.64
C ARG A 198 6.06 -0.44 -16.81
N ASP A 199 5.99 -0.09 -15.52
CA ASP A 199 5.09 -0.73 -14.56
C ASP A 199 4.29 0.27 -13.71
N VAL A 200 3.52 -0.26 -12.77
CA VAL A 200 2.73 0.53 -11.81
C VAL A 200 3.61 1.43 -10.95
N ASN A 201 4.87 1.08 -10.66
CA ASN A 201 5.77 1.91 -9.88
C ASN A 201 6.19 3.16 -10.65
N ASP A 202 6.43 3.05 -11.97
CA ASP A 202 6.65 4.21 -12.84
C ASP A 202 5.42 5.14 -12.84
N MET A 203 4.23 4.57 -12.97
CA MET A 203 2.97 5.34 -12.91
C MET A 203 2.83 6.07 -11.57
N LYS A 204 3.09 5.40 -10.45
CA LYS A 204 3.07 5.99 -9.10
C LYS A 204 4.09 7.13 -8.96
N ALA A 205 5.30 6.96 -9.52
CA ALA A 205 6.33 8.00 -9.50
C ALA A 205 5.88 9.24 -10.29
N PHE A 206 5.24 9.07 -11.46
CA PHE A 206 4.73 10.17 -12.25
C PHE A 206 3.51 10.85 -11.60
N ILE A 207 2.61 10.08 -10.99
CA ILE A 207 1.50 10.64 -10.19
C ILE A 207 2.06 11.46 -9.02
N LYS A 208 3.05 10.96 -8.31
CA LYS A 208 3.70 11.67 -7.20
C LYS A 208 4.30 13.01 -7.66
N ALA A 209 5.01 13.02 -8.77
CA ALA A 209 5.55 14.23 -9.36
C ALA A 209 4.44 15.21 -9.76
N THR A 210 3.34 14.72 -10.35
CA THR A 210 2.15 15.53 -10.69
C THR A 210 1.54 16.18 -9.45
N VAL A 211 1.41 15.44 -8.35
CA VAL A 211 0.92 15.94 -7.05
C VAL A 211 1.78 17.11 -6.56
N TYR A 212 3.10 16.99 -6.63
CA TYR A 212 4.00 18.09 -6.23
C TYR A 212 3.85 19.33 -7.10
N PHE A 213 3.72 19.17 -8.42
CA PHE A 213 3.50 20.31 -9.32
C PHE A 213 2.16 20.99 -9.06
N ILE A 214 1.08 20.22 -8.89
CA ILE A 214 -0.24 20.77 -8.56
C ILE A 214 -0.18 21.48 -7.19
N GLY A 215 0.44 20.90 -6.18
CA GLY A 215 0.62 21.52 -4.87
C GLY A 215 1.37 22.85 -4.98
N MET A 216 2.42 22.92 -5.79
CA MET A 216 3.17 24.15 -6.03
C MET A 216 2.26 25.24 -6.69
N VAL A 217 1.43 24.86 -7.66
CA VAL A 217 0.49 25.80 -8.30
C VAL A 217 -0.49 26.35 -7.28
N LEU A 218 -1.13 25.47 -6.48
CA LEU A 218 -2.11 25.88 -5.46
C LEU A 218 -1.49 26.82 -4.40
N ILE A 219 -0.28 26.53 -3.93
CA ILE A 219 0.44 27.38 -2.97
C ILE A 219 0.82 28.72 -3.61
N THR A 220 1.19 28.73 -4.90
CA THR A 220 1.51 29.96 -5.62
C THR A 220 0.28 30.85 -5.81
N GLU A 221 -0.88 30.27 -6.09
CA GLU A 221 -2.16 30.98 -6.18
C GLU A 221 -2.56 31.60 -4.83
N ASP A 222 -2.41 30.83 -3.74
CA ASP A 222 -2.65 31.33 -2.39
C ASP A 222 -1.72 32.52 -2.07
N ALA A 223 -0.43 32.39 -2.33
CA ALA A 223 0.54 33.47 -2.12
C ALA A 223 0.22 34.71 -2.97
N ALA A 224 -0.24 34.54 -4.21
CA ALA A 224 -0.62 35.65 -5.10
C ALA A 224 -1.89 36.36 -4.62
N SER A 225 -2.73 35.71 -3.80
CA SER A 225 -3.92 36.32 -3.20
C SER A 225 -3.63 37.27 -2.03
N MET A 226 -2.38 37.28 -1.51
CA MET A 226 -1.98 38.16 -0.39
C MET A 226 -1.86 39.61 -0.83
N GLU A 227 -2.51 40.51 -0.10
CA GLU A 227 -2.34 41.96 -0.29
C GLU A 227 -1.25 42.50 0.67
N PRO A 228 -0.41 43.45 0.22
CA PRO A 228 0.55 44.10 1.10
C PRO A 228 -0.21 44.91 2.18
N LYS A 229 0.23 44.75 3.46
CA LYS A 229 -0.33 45.48 4.59
C LYS A 229 0.31 46.84 4.72
#